data_37dcbee181ca36852f98b79f1e7d161c
#
_entry.id   37dcbee181ca36852f98b79f1e7d161c
#
_cell.length_a   1.000
_cell.length_b   1.000
_cell.length_c   1.000
_cell.angle_alpha   90.00
_cell.angle_beta   90.00
_cell.angle_gamma   90.00
#
_symmetry.space_group_name_H-M   'P 1'
#
loop_
_entity.id
_entity.type
_entity.pdbx_description
1 polymer ?
#
loop_
_entity_poly.entity_id
_entity_poly.type
_entity_poly.pdbx_seq_one_letter_code
_entity_poly.pdbx_strand_id
1 'polypeptide(L)'
;MAAWISCLRGKQRDDMIAQMGGGSDVPKVPYCGRSMFYQEAGEGPVLIFLHGNTASSRLFEPLLPLYTPHFRCVLLDFLGNGRSDRVESFPADLWQEEARQALALIRAAGYERPCLLGTSGGAWAAMNAALLAPGAVGAVVADSFDGRSLHP
;
A
#
# COMPACT_ATOMS: atom_id res chain seq x y z
N MET A 1 -13.18 16.09 4.24
CA MET A 1 -12.21 15.78 5.31
C MET A 1 -12.80 14.96 6.47
N ALA A 2 -14.08 15.07 6.82
CA ALA A 2 -14.69 14.38 7.96
C ALA A 2 -15.07 12.90 7.74
N ALA A 3 -15.37 12.47 6.53
CA ALA A 3 -15.77 11.08 6.23
C ALA A 3 -14.63 10.04 6.37
N TRP A 4 -13.39 10.51 6.39
CA TRP A 4 -12.17 9.71 6.48
C TRP A 4 -11.86 9.20 7.88
N ILE A 5 -12.22 9.99 8.90
CA ILE A 5 -11.94 9.67 10.31
C ILE A 5 -12.93 8.64 10.86
N SER A 6 -14.10 8.50 10.23
CA SER A 6 -15.15 7.58 10.67
C SER A 6 -14.92 6.11 10.25
N CYS A 7 -14.10 5.85 9.24
CA CYS A 7 -13.83 4.49 8.76
C CYS A 7 -12.82 3.71 9.63
N LEU A 8 -12.06 4.37 10.52
CA LEU A 8 -10.97 3.77 11.31
C LEU A 8 -11.02 4.17 12.78
N ARG A 9 -12.10 3.89 13.52
CA ARG A 9 -12.13 4.06 14.98
C ARG A 9 -11.90 2.74 15.74
N GLY A 10 -10.87 2.76 16.56
CA GLY A 10 -10.61 1.91 17.76
C GLY A 10 -10.86 0.41 17.65
N LYS A 11 -12.09 0.00 17.44
CA LYS A 11 -12.50 -1.41 17.46
C LYS A 11 -11.96 -2.25 16.29
N GLN A 12 -11.69 -1.63 15.14
CA GLN A 12 -11.13 -2.33 13.97
C GLN A 12 -9.65 -2.69 14.13
N ARG A 13 -8.90 -1.97 14.97
CA ARG A 13 -7.49 -2.28 15.25
C ARG A 13 -7.36 -3.58 16.04
N ASP A 14 -8.20 -3.78 17.03
CA ASP A 14 -8.14 -4.96 17.93
C ASP A 14 -8.67 -6.23 17.23
N ASP A 15 -9.72 -6.10 16.40
CA ASP A 15 -10.24 -7.20 15.58
C ASP A 15 -9.23 -7.62 14.47
N MET A 16 -8.41 -6.70 13.98
CA MET A 16 -7.43 -6.95 12.95
C MET A 16 -6.19 -7.66 13.49
N ILE A 17 -5.73 -7.29 14.70
CA ILE A 17 -4.62 -7.98 15.39
C ILE A 17 -5.03 -9.42 15.73
N ALA A 18 -6.28 -9.67 16.07
CA ALA A 18 -6.80 -11.01 16.35
C ALA A 18 -6.88 -11.90 15.10
N GLN A 19 -7.00 -11.33 13.90
CA GLN A 19 -7.04 -12.07 12.62
C GLN A 19 -5.65 -12.37 12.05
N MET A 20 -4.58 -11.78 12.56
CA MET A 20 -3.21 -12.05 12.12
C MET A 20 -2.57 -13.29 12.78
N GLY A 21 -3.30 -13.99 13.65
CA GLY A 21 -2.83 -15.16 14.40
C GLY A 21 -3.48 -16.47 13.98
N GLY A 22 -2.83 -17.23 13.08
CA GLY A 22 -3.00 -18.67 12.95
C GLY A 22 -4.02 -19.14 11.92
N GLY A 23 -3.55 -19.59 10.76
CA GLY A 23 -4.33 -20.28 9.74
C GLY A 23 -3.84 -19.89 8.35
N SER A 24 -4.11 -20.66 7.33
CA SER A 24 -3.78 -20.48 5.91
C SER A 24 -4.30 -19.16 5.28
N ASP A 25 -4.44 -18.09 6.05
CA ASP A 25 -4.98 -16.81 5.60
C ASP A 25 -3.87 -15.92 5.07
N VAL A 26 -4.00 -15.68 3.79
CA VAL A 26 -3.26 -14.69 3.03
C VAL A 26 -3.42 -13.32 3.68
N PRO A 27 -2.35 -12.60 4.06
CA PRO A 27 -2.46 -11.33 4.75
C PRO A 27 -3.32 -10.34 3.97
N LYS A 28 -4.35 -9.82 4.63
CA LYS A 28 -5.28 -8.83 4.07
C LYS A 28 -5.46 -7.68 5.04
N VAL A 29 -5.60 -6.48 4.50
CA VAL A 29 -5.92 -5.30 5.28
C VAL A 29 -7.27 -4.74 4.83
N PRO A 30 -8.21 -4.46 5.76
CA PRO A 30 -9.50 -3.90 5.41
C PRO A 30 -9.36 -2.42 4.99
N TYR A 31 -10.07 -2.05 3.93
CA TYR A 31 -10.15 -0.68 3.46
C TYR A 31 -11.54 -0.40 2.85
N CYS A 32 -12.31 0.50 3.46
CA CYS A 32 -13.64 0.92 3.00
C CYS A 32 -14.58 -0.25 2.65
N GLY A 33 -14.68 -1.25 3.55
CA GLY A 33 -15.54 -2.42 3.37
C GLY A 33 -15.03 -3.47 2.39
N ARG A 34 -13.81 -3.32 1.89
CA ARG A 34 -13.11 -4.25 1.00
C ARG A 34 -11.81 -4.71 1.64
N SER A 35 -11.17 -5.73 1.08
CA SER A 35 -9.91 -6.27 1.56
C SER A 35 -8.80 -6.06 0.54
N MET A 36 -7.70 -5.48 0.97
CA MET A 36 -6.48 -5.39 0.19
C MET A 36 -5.52 -6.50 0.58
N PHE A 37 -4.97 -7.18 -0.42
CA PHE A 37 -3.92 -8.16 -0.24
C PHE A 37 -2.57 -7.48 -0.09
N TYR A 38 -1.76 -8.00 0.82
CA TYR A 38 -0.33 -7.70 0.85
C TYR A 38 0.46 -8.94 1.24
N GLN A 39 1.74 -8.96 0.97
CA GLN A 39 2.66 -10.00 1.44
C GLN A 39 3.93 -9.36 1.97
N GLU A 40 4.58 -10.07 2.89
CA GLU A 40 5.82 -9.63 3.52
C GLU A 40 6.92 -10.66 3.34
N ALA A 41 8.18 -10.18 3.23
CA ALA A 41 9.37 -11.01 3.19
C ALA A 41 10.58 -10.24 3.75
N GLY A 42 11.48 -10.94 4.44
CA GLY A 42 12.66 -10.35 5.05
C GLY A 42 12.38 -9.66 6.38
N GLU A 43 13.42 -9.06 6.95
CA GLU A 43 13.41 -8.36 8.23
C GLU A 43 14.16 -7.03 8.11
N GLY A 44 13.97 -6.13 9.09
CA GLY A 44 14.63 -4.83 9.14
C GLY A 44 13.73 -3.65 8.80
N PRO A 45 14.30 -2.54 8.28
CA PRO A 45 13.53 -1.37 7.89
C PRO A 45 12.48 -1.71 6.84
N VAL A 46 11.27 -1.15 6.98
CA VAL A 46 10.15 -1.48 6.11
C VAL A 46 10.27 -0.75 4.77
N LEU A 47 10.20 -1.52 3.67
CA LEU A 47 10.14 -1.05 2.29
C LEU A 47 8.85 -1.57 1.65
N ILE A 48 7.93 -0.65 1.32
CA ILE A 48 6.65 -0.98 0.70
C ILE A 48 6.74 -0.76 -0.80
N PHE A 49 6.42 -1.79 -1.57
CA PHE A 49 6.41 -1.77 -3.04
C PHE A 49 4.99 -1.48 -3.54
N LEU A 50 4.86 -0.45 -4.37
CA LEU A 50 3.61 0.04 -4.96
C LEU A 50 3.67 -0.13 -6.48
N HIS A 51 2.83 -1.02 -7.01
CA HIS A 51 2.80 -1.33 -8.44
C HIS A 51 2.11 -0.22 -9.27
N GLY A 52 2.39 -0.20 -10.56
CA GLY A 52 1.73 0.68 -11.51
C GLY A 52 0.36 0.19 -11.95
N ASN A 53 -0.29 0.99 -12.82
CA ASN A 53 -1.60 0.67 -13.37
C ASN A 53 -1.60 -0.68 -14.08
N THR A 54 -2.70 -1.42 -13.95
CA THR A 54 -2.90 -2.75 -14.58
C THR A 54 -1.88 -3.83 -14.19
N ALA A 55 -1.06 -3.57 -13.16
CA ALA A 55 -0.09 -4.50 -12.62
C ALA A 55 -0.56 -5.10 -11.28
N SER A 56 0.32 -5.78 -10.60
CA SER A 56 0.13 -6.28 -9.23
C SER A 56 1.48 -6.43 -8.53
N SER A 57 1.45 -6.72 -7.25
CA SER A 57 2.64 -7.00 -6.44
C SER A 57 3.55 -8.08 -7.00
N ARG A 58 3.03 -8.99 -7.83
CA ARG A 58 3.81 -10.03 -8.52
C ARG A 58 4.96 -9.48 -9.36
N LEU A 59 4.83 -8.22 -9.84
CA LEU A 59 5.91 -7.54 -10.55
C LEU A 59 7.21 -7.50 -9.76
N PHE A 60 7.11 -7.39 -8.43
CA PHE A 60 8.25 -7.25 -7.54
C PHE A 60 8.74 -8.57 -6.93
N GLU A 61 7.98 -9.65 -7.03
CA GLU A 61 8.38 -10.95 -6.44
C GLU A 61 9.77 -11.42 -6.91
N PRO A 62 10.15 -11.30 -8.20
CA PRO A 62 11.48 -11.67 -8.66
C PRO A 62 12.62 -10.81 -8.08
N LEU A 63 12.30 -9.61 -7.56
CA LEU A 63 13.28 -8.69 -6.99
C LEU A 63 13.51 -8.93 -5.50
N LEU A 64 12.63 -9.67 -4.82
CA LEU A 64 12.71 -9.91 -3.38
C LEU A 64 14.10 -10.39 -2.91
N PRO A 65 14.78 -11.32 -3.59
CA PRO A 65 16.11 -11.77 -3.16
C PRO A 65 17.17 -10.66 -3.09
N LEU A 66 16.97 -9.55 -3.81
CA LEU A 66 17.89 -8.42 -3.79
C LEU A 66 17.64 -7.48 -2.59
N TYR A 67 16.40 -7.41 -2.11
CA TYR A 67 15.99 -6.47 -1.07
C TYR A 67 15.84 -7.11 0.32
N THR A 68 15.37 -8.35 0.41
CA THR A 68 15.11 -9.03 1.68
C THR A 68 16.32 -9.22 2.59
N PRO A 69 17.59 -9.25 2.11
CA PRO A 69 18.74 -9.24 3.01
C PRO A 69 18.89 -7.95 3.83
N HIS A 70 18.22 -6.85 3.43
CA HIS A 70 18.41 -5.54 4.02
C HIS A 70 17.11 -4.90 4.51
N PHE A 71 15.95 -5.37 4.03
CA PHE A 71 14.64 -4.76 4.28
C PHE A 71 13.58 -5.80 4.58
N ARG A 72 12.63 -5.41 5.43
CA ARG A 72 11.31 -6.03 5.47
C ARG A 72 10.51 -5.50 4.28
N CYS A 73 10.46 -6.28 3.22
CA CYS A 73 9.75 -5.97 1.98
C CYS A 73 8.26 -6.24 2.14
N VAL A 74 7.43 -5.25 1.81
CA VAL A 74 5.97 -5.34 1.86
C VAL A 74 5.44 -5.05 0.46
N LEU A 75 4.74 -6.00 -0.14
CA LEU A 75 4.21 -5.91 -1.49
C LEU A 75 2.69 -5.79 -1.41
N LEU A 76 2.14 -4.64 -1.79
CA LEU A 76 0.70 -4.34 -1.76
C LEU A 76 0.07 -4.55 -3.14
N ASP A 77 -1.09 -5.19 -3.18
CA ASP A 77 -2.01 -5.12 -4.32
C ASP A 77 -3.07 -4.05 -4.03
N PHE A 78 -3.13 -3.00 -4.85
CA PHE A 78 -4.21 -2.01 -4.76
C PHE A 78 -5.57 -2.63 -5.09
N LEU A 79 -6.66 -2.07 -4.56
CA LEU A 79 -8.02 -2.51 -4.88
C LEU A 79 -8.25 -2.52 -6.41
N GLY A 80 -8.93 -3.53 -6.89
CA GLY A 80 -9.14 -3.76 -8.32
C GLY A 80 -8.02 -4.54 -9.00
N ASN A 81 -6.87 -4.71 -8.36
CA ASN A 81 -5.69 -5.36 -8.92
C ASN A 81 -5.28 -6.63 -8.13
N GLY A 82 -4.53 -7.49 -8.79
CA GLY A 82 -3.92 -8.66 -8.18
C GLY A 82 -4.89 -9.53 -7.39
N ARG A 83 -4.57 -9.75 -6.12
CA ARG A 83 -5.30 -10.57 -5.14
C ARG A 83 -6.22 -9.76 -4.22
N SER A 84 -6.24 -8.42 -4.38
CA SER A 84 -7.17 -7.53 -3.68
C SER A 84 -8.58 -7.62 -4.26
N ASP A 85 -9.56 -7.19 -3.46
CA ASP A 85 -10.96 -7.19 -3.87
C ASP A 85 -11.17 -6.31 -5.12
N ARG A 86 -12.11 -6.73 -5.96
CA ARG A 86 -12.45 -6.01 -7.18
C ARG A 86 -13.24 -4.74 -6.88
N VAL A 87 -13.09 -3.75 -7.74
CA VAL A 87 -13.88 -2.52 -7.76
C VAL A 87 -14.72 -2.46 -9.03
N GLU A 88 -15.87 -1.81 -8.96
CA GLU A 88 -16.75 -1.64 -10.13
C GLU A 88 -16.20 -0.60 -11.10
N SER A 89 -15.54 0.42 -10.57
CA SER A 89 -14.88 1.49 -11.33
C SER A 89 -13.73 2.06 -10.54
N PHE A 90 -12.76 2.63 -11.24
CA PHE A 90 -11.69 3.39 -10.63
C PHE A 90 -12.10 4.87 -10.50
N PRO A 91 -11.74 5.54 -9.38
CA PRO A 91 -12.04 6.95 -9.20
C PRO A 91 -11.19 7.84 -10.13
N ALA A 92 -11.67 9.06 -10.39
CA ALA A 92 -10.93 10.02 -11.19
C ALA A 92 -9.58 10.45 -10.55
N ASP A 93 -9.52 10.44 -9.23
CA ASP A 93 -8.31 10.71 -8.43
C ASP A 93 -7.55 9.42 -8.04
N LEU A 94 -7.45 8.46 -8.96
CA LEU A 94 -6.93 7.12 -8.74
C LEU A 94 -5.65 7.09 -7.89
N TRP A 95 -4.65 7.89 -8.23
CA TRP A 95 -3.36 7.86 -7.52
C TRP A 95 -3.43 8.43 -6.10
N GLN A 96 -4.34 9.35 -5.85
CA GLN A 96 -4.63 9.79 -4.47
C GLN A 96 -5.36 8.69 -3.70
N GLU A 97 -6.27 7.98 -4.34
CA GLU A 97 -6.96 6.85 -3.72
C GLU A 97 -6.00 5.71 -3.41
N GLU A 98 -5.09 5.36 -4.31
CA GLU A 98 -4.03 4.37 -4.09
C GLU A 98 -3.06 4.82 -2.98
N ALA A 99 -2.74 6.12 -2.90
CA ALA A 99 -1.98 6.69 -1.79
C ALA A 99 -2.68 6.49 -0.44
N ARG A 100 -3.99 6.67 -0.41
CA ARG A 100 -4.80 6.43 0.78
C ARG A 100 -4.80 4.95 1.17
N GLN A 101 -4.87 4.05 0.22
CA GLN A 101 -4.77 2.61 0.43
C GLN A 101 -3.41 2.24 1.03
N ALA A 102 -2.31 2.78 0.50
CA ALA A 102 -0.98 2.58 1.07
C ALA A 102 -0.87 3.11 2.51
N LEU A 103 -1.42 4.30 2.78
CA LEU A 103 -1.47 4.86 4.14
C LEU A 103 -2.36 4.04 5.08
N ALA A 104 -3.41 3.41 4.59
CA ALA A 104 -4.24 2.50 5.38
C ALA A 104 -3.44 1.25 5.78
N LEU A 105 -2.69 0.66 4.86
CA LEU A 105 -1.79 -0.46 5.17
C LEU A 105 -0.75 -0.06 6.22
N ILE A 106 -0.06 1.08 6.04
CA ILE A 106 0.94 1.58 6.99
C ILE A 106 0.37 1.67 8.40
N ARG A 107 -0.82 2.26 8.54
CA ARG A 107 -1.49 2.41 9.84
C ARG A 107 -1.93 1.07 10.42
N ALA A 108 -2.51 0.23 9.59
CA ALA A 108 -3.06 -1.04 10.01
C ALA A 108 -1.98 -2.01 10.51
N ALA A 109 -0.86 -2.07 9.79
CA ALA A 109 0.27 -2.91 10.14
C ALA A 109 1.18 -2.28 11.22
N GLY A 110 0.95 -1.02 11.58
CA GLY A 110 1.76 -0.31 12.57
C GLY A 110 3.18 0.01 12.11
N TYR A 111 3.40 0.17 10.80
CA TYR A 111 4.72 0.52 10.29
C TYR A 111 5.08 1.96 10.64
N GLU A 112 6.26 2.14 11.21
CA GLU A 112 6.80 3.46 11.56
C GLU A 112 7.64 4.01 10.41
N ARG A 113 7.11 5.02 9.73
CA ARG A 113 7.79 5.78 8.66
C ARG A 113 8.49 4.89 7.62
N PRO A 114 7.79 3.95 6.96
CA PRO A 114 8.39 3.10 5.94
C PRO A 114 8.89 3.91 4.75
N CYS A 115 9.83 3.32 4.00
CA CYS A 115 10.14 3.76 2.66
C CYS A 115 9.09 3.22 1.68
N LEU A 116 8.62 4.07 0.76
CA LEU A 116 7.74 3.67 -0.35
C LEU A 116 8.55 3.62 -1.64
N LEU A 117 8.51 2.49 -2.33
CA LEU A 117 9.05 2.34 -3.68
C LEU A 117 7.88 2.14 -4.63
N GLY A 118 7.61 3.13 -5.45
CA GLY A 118 6.54 3.07 -6.44
C GLY A 118 7.06 3.13 -7.86
N THR A 119 6.48 2.35 -8.75
CA THR A 119 6.79 2.40 -10.19
C THR A 119 5.59 2.86 -11.00
N SER A 120 5.78 3.74 -11.99
CA SER A 120 4.73 4.29 -12.84
C SER A 120 3.59 4.93 -12.01
N GLY A 121 2.34 4.46 -12.11
CA GLY A 121 1.22 4.90 -11.26
C GLY A 121 1.51 4.77 -9.76
N GLY A 122 2.21 3.70 -9.34
CA GLY A 122 2.66 3.52 -7.95
C GLY A 122 3.63 4.60 -7.47
N ALA A 123 4.42 5.20 -8.37
CA ALA A 123 5.26 6.35 -8.04
C ALA A 123 4.42 7.58 -7.69
N TRP A 124 3.33 7.84 -8.44
CA TRP A 124 2.35 8.87 -8.11
C TRP A 124 1.67 8.59 -6.77
N ALA A 125 1.26 7.35 -6.51
CA ALA A 125 0.67 6.96 -5.24
C ALA A 125 1.65 7.18 -4.07
N ALA A 126 2.93 6.81 -4.22
CA ALA A 126 3.95 7.01 -3.20
C ALA A 126 4.17 8.49 -2.86
N MET A 127 4.27 9.35 -3.86
CA MET A 127 4.42 10.79 -3.67
C MET A 127 3.19 11.42 -3.04
N ASN A 128 1.98 11.05 -3.51
CA ASN A 128 0.73 11.52 -2.90
C ASN A 128 0.62 11.07 -1.44
N ALA A 129 1.04 9.85 -1.10
CA ALA A 129 1.05 9.38 0.30
C ALA A 129 1.93 10.26 1.19
N ALA A 130 3.12 10.63 0.71
CA ALA A 130 4.01 11.54 1.44
C ALA A 130 3.42 12.95 1.58
N LEU A 131 2.72 13.45 0.57
CA LEU A 131 2.03 14.75 0.64
C LEU A 131 0.81 14.74 1.57
N LEU A 132 0.02 13.66 1.52
CA LEU A 132 -1.19 13.52 2.36
C LEU A 132 -0.86 13.29 3.84
N ALA A 133 0.26 12.65 4.14
CA ALA A 133 0.67 12.32 5.51
C ALA A 133 2.20 12.37 5.66
N PRO A 134 2.81 13.57 5.68
CA PRO A 134 4.28 13.73 5.71
C PRO A 134 4.97 13.02 6.89
N GLY A 135 4.29 12.91 8.02
CA GLY A 135 4.82 12.20 9.20
C GLY A 135 4.75 10.67 9.12
N ALA A 136 3.97 10.11 8.21
CA ALA A 136 3.72 8.67 8.11
C ALA A 136 4.71 7.96 7.16
N VAL A 137 5.38 8.70 6.27
CA VAL A 137 6.30 8.17 5.25
C VAL A 137 7.72 8.62 5.57
N GLY A 138 8.67 7.71 5.54
CA GLY A 138 10.08 7.97 5.81
C GLY A 138 10.85 8.48 4.60
N ALA A 139 10.64 7.83 3.46
CA ALA A 139 11.26 8.17 2.19
C ALA A 139 10.39 7.69 1.02
N VAL A 140 10.61 8.25 -0.16
CA VAL A 140 9.95 7.83 -1.41
C VAL A 140 10.99 7.60 -2.48
N VAL A 141 10.90 6.46 -3.14
CA VAL A 141 11.58 6.16 -4.40
C VAL A 141 10.51 6.12 -5.50
N ALA A 142 10.55 7.07 -6.41
CA ALA A 142 9.63 7.18 -7.54
C ALA A 142 10.33 6.71 -8.81
N ASP A 143 10.06 5.46 -9.20
CA ASP A 143 10.63 4.86 -10.40
C ASP A 143 9.71 5.04 -11.60
N SER A 144 10.31 5.26 -12.78
CA SER A 144 9.57 5.45 -14.04
C SER A 144 8.51 6.56 -13.96
N PHE A 145 8.87 7.67 -13.32
CA PHE A 145 8.05 8.84 -13.11
C PHE A 145 8.50 9.96 -14.06
N ASP A 146 7.62 10.50 -14.87
CA ASP A 146 7.93 11.53 -15.86
C ASP A 146 7.71 12.98 -15.36
N GLY A 147 7.21 13.15 -14.16
CA GLY A 147 6.92 14.45 -13.56
C GLY A 147 5.78 15.23 -14.21
N ARG A 148 5.08 14.62 -15.15
CA ARG A 148 3.95 15.24 -15.85
C ARG A 148 2.63 14.72 -15.31
N SER A 149 1.74 15.64 -14.98
CA SER A 149 0.34 15.32 -14.73
C SER A 149 -0.29 14.91 -16.06
N LEU A 150 -0.87 13.71 -16.11
CA LEU A 150 -1.74 13.32 -17.20
C LEU A 150 -3.09 14.05 -17.01
N HIS A 151 -3.10 15.35 -17.24
CA HIS A 151 -4.35 16.06 -17.41
C HIS A 151 -4.75 15.98 -18.87
N PRO A 152 -6.01 15.61 -19.15
CA PRO A 152 -6.57 15.76 -20.49
C PRO A 152 -6.66 17.22 -20.88
#